data_02a0db91c336a7711bf1db083df6472e
#
_entry.id   02a0db91c336a7711bf1db083df6472e
#
_cell.length_a   1.000
_cell.length_b   1.000
_cell.length_c   1.000
_cell.angle_alpha   90.00
_cell.angle_beta   90.00
_cell.angle_gamma   90.00
#
_symmetry.space_group_name_H-M   'P 1'
#
loop_
_entity.id
_entity.type
_entity.pdbx_description
1 polymer ?
#
loop_
_entity_poly.entity_id
_entity_poly.type
_entity_poly.pdbx_seq_one_letter_code
_entity_poly.pdbx_strand_id
1 'polypeptide(L)'
;MRPKKTILCVDNNVQALSVRTFLLETRGYRIIAVNTAQEALEVLERSVPGTLDLVLSDLVMPQMDGNELVRRAKQLHPGLPAMIVSGTVNAFDRALHADVFLPKGACSAAEMIERIRVLVARKRGPKKTATATSTQPADAVPFVHATAS
;
A
#
# COMPACT_ATOMS: atom_id res chain seq x y z
N MET A 1 7.13 -21.88 11.43
CA MET A 1 6.81 -21.43 10.06
C MET A 1 6.23 -20.02 10.10
N ARG A 2 6.72 -19.16 9.26
CA ARG A 2 6.20 -17.80 9.22
C ARG A 2 4.96 -17.71 8.37
N PRO A 3 3.96 -16.92 8.79
CA PRO A 3 2.81 -16.68 7.92
C PRO A 3 3.24 -15.90 6.69
N LYS A 4 2.54 -16.13 5.61
CA LYS A 4 2.79 -15.38 4.37
C LYS A 4 2.39 -13.93 4.55
N LYS A 5 3.14 -13.03 3.91
CA LYS A 5 2.74 -11.63 3.84
C LYS A 5 1.57 -11.49 2.89
N THR A 6 0.64 -10.64 3.24
CA THR A 6 -0.61 -10.44 2.49
C THR A 6 -0.61 -9.08 1.82
N ILE A 7 -0.86 -9.07 0.53
CA ILE A 7 -0.87 -7.85 -0.29
C ILE A 7 -2.26 -7.65 -0.88
N LEU A 8 -2.82 -6.47 -0.66
CA LEU A 8 -4.05 -6.05 -1.34
C LEU A 8 -3.66 -5.41 -2.66
N CYS A 9 -4.03 -6.04 -3.76
CA CYS A 9 -3.63 -5.65 -5.10
C CYS A 9 -4.84 -5.10 -5.84
N VAL A 10 -4.75 -3.86 -6.32
CA VAL A 10 -5.88 -3.14 -6.91
C VAL A 10 -5.51 -2.64 -8.29
N ASP A 11 -6.26 -3.04 -9.31
CA ASP A 11 -6.05 -2.59 -10.68
C ASP A 11 -7.34 -2.83 -11.46
N ASN A 12 -7.85 -1.80 -12.14
CA ASN A 12 -9.07 -1.96 -12.91
C ASN A 12 -8.85 -2.73 -14.21
N ASN A 13 -7.60 -2.93 -14.62
CA ASN A 13 -7.28 -3.79 -15.75
C ASN A 13 -7.15 -5.22 -15.24
N VAL A 14 -8.14 -6.06 -15.58
CA VAL A 14 -8.22 -7.42 -15.04
C VAL A 14 -7.04 -8.27 -15.47
N GLN A 15 -6.56 -8.10 -16.70
CA GLN A 15 -5.41 -8.88 -17.18
C GLN A 15 -4.13 -8.49 -16.45
N ALA A 16 -3.88 -7.19 -16.26
CA ALA A 16 -2.73 -6.73 -15.53
C ALA A 16 -2.77 -7.21 -14.08
N LEU A 17 -3.94 -7.17 -13.47
CA LEU A 17 -4.14 -7.66 -12.12
C LEU A 17 -3.81 -9.15 -12.01
N SER A 18 -4.28 -9.93 -12.99
CA SER A 18 -4.05 -11.36 -13.02
C SER A 18 -2.57 -11.72 -13.12
N VAL A 19 -1.86 -11.03 -14.01
CA VAL A 19 -0.42 -11.26 -14.19
C VAL A 19 0.33 -10.91 -12.92
N ARG A 20 0.01 -9.76 -12.32
CA ARG A 20 0.69 -9.32 -11.11
C ARG A 20 0.43 -10.26 -9.95
N THR A 21 -0.83 -10.71 -9.83
CA THR A 21 -1.20 -11.69 -8.80
C THR A 21 -0.39 -12.95 -8.94
N PHE A 22 -0.31 -13.48 -10.16
CA PHE A 22 0.45 -14.71 -10.40
C PHE A 22 1.93 -14.53 -10.02
N LEU A 23 2.54 -13.44 -10.47
CA LEU A 23 3.95 -13.19 -10.17
C LEU A 23 4.21 -13.13 -8.68
N LEU A 24 3.34 -12.45 -7.94
CA LEU A 24 3.55 -12.29 -6.51
C LEU A 24 3.27 -13.59 -5.74
N GLU A 25 2.28 -14.34 -6.18
CA GLU A 25 2.00 -15.62 -5.53
C GLU A 25 3.16 -16.59 -5.72
N THR A 26 3.83 -16.56 -6.88
CA THR A 26 5.00 -17.43 -7.08
C THR A 26 6.16 -17.05 -6.16
N ARG A 27 6.14 -15.86 -5.59
CA ARG A 27 7.17 -15.42 -4.63
C ARG A 27 6.75 -15.63 -3.20
N GLY A 28 5.62 -16.29 -2.96
CA GLY A 28 5.21 -16.68 -1.62
C GLY A 28 4.27 -15.71 -0.94
N TYR A 29 3.76 -14.71 -1.65
CA TYR A 29 2.81 -13.77 -1.06
C TYR A 29 1.38 -14.29 -1.19
N ARG A 30 0.56 -13.90 -0.22
CA ARG A 30 -0.89 -14.10 -0.31
C ARG A 30 -1.48 -12.83 -0.92
N ILE A 31 -2.27 -12.98 -1.97
CA ILE A 31 -2.79 -11.83 -2.69
C ILE A 31 -4.31 -11.76 -2.55
N ILE A 32 -4.80 -10.59 -2.18
CA ILE A 32 -6.21 -10.26 -2.28
C ILE A 32 -6.33 -9.31 -3.45
N ALA A 33 -6.88 -9.81 -4.57
CA ALA A 33 -6.94 -9.07 -5.81
C ALA A 33 -8.34 -8.52 -6.02
N VAL A 34 -8.44 -7.21 -6.20
CA VAL A 34 -9.71 -6.54 -6.47
C VAL A 34 -9.53 -5.59 -7.64
N ASN A 35 -10.59 -5.34 -8.38
CA ASN A 35 -10.48 -4.52 -9.58
C ASN A 35 -11.17 -3.16 -9.48
N THR A 36 -11.65 -2.78 -8.31
CA THR A 36 -12.18 -1.44 -8.10
C THR A 36 -11.68 -0.90 -6.76
N ALA A 37 -11.61 0.43 -6.67
CA ALA A 37 -11.25 1.07 -5.41
C ALA A 37 -12.30 0.81 -4.32
N GLN A 38 -13.55 0.71 -4.71
CA GLN A 38 -14.64 0.43 -3.76
C GLN A 38 -14.44 -0.94 -3.10
N GLU A 39 -14.13 -1.96 -3.89
CA GLU A 39 -13.86 -3.28 -3.33
C GLU A 39 -12.64 -3.26 -2.41
N ALA A 40 -11.61 -2.50 -2.79
CA ALA A 40 -10.42 -2.38 -1.96
C ALA A 40 -10.77 -1.76 -0.60
N LEU A 41 -11.59 -0.72 -0.60
CA LEU A 41 -12.02 -0.09 0.65
C LEU A 41 -12.81 -1.06 1.53
N GLU A 42 -13.66 -1.87 0.91
CA GLU A 42 -14.42 -2.87 1.67
C GLU A 42 -13.49 -3.90 2.33
N VAL A 43 -12.45 -4.33 1.62
CA VAL A 43 -11.47 -5.24 2.20
C VAL A 43 -10.76 -4.56 3.38
N LEU A 44 -10.35 -3.30 3.19
CA LEU A 44 -9.66 -2.57 4.24
C LEU A 44 -10.54 -2.39 5.48
N GLU A 45 -11.82 -2.08 5.27
CA GLU A 45 -12.74 -1.87 6.37
C GLU A 45 -13.01 -3.15 7.17
N ARG A 46 -13.01 -4.30 6.48
CA ARG A 46 -13.28 -5.58 7.14
C ARG A 46 -12.03 -6.23 7.72
N SER A 47 -10.85 -5.78 7.32
CA SER A 47 -9.60 -6.41 7.76
C SER A 47 -9.18 -5.89 9.13
N VAL A 48 -8.72 -6.81 9.96
CA VAL A 48 -8.14 -6.43 11.25
C VAL A 48 -6.80 -5.75 11.00
N PRO A 49 -6.51 -4.61 11.65
CA PRO A 49 -5.21 -3.96 11.50
C PRO A 49 -4.07 -4.93 11.79
N GLY A 50 -3.07 -4.90 10.93
CA GLY A 50 -1.92 -5.79 11.05
C GLY A 50 -2.00 -7.04 10.19
N THR A 51 -3.16 -7.34 9.59
CA THR A 51 -3.31 -8.53 8.74
C THR A 51 -2.94 -8.27 7.29
N LEU A 52 -2.96 -7.01 6.86
CA LEU A 52 -2.49 -6.63 5.52
C LEU A 52 -1.09 -6.04 5.65
N ASP A 53 -0.22 -6.41 4.73
CA ASP A 53 1.18 -6.01 4.79
C ASP A 53 1.54 -4.95 3.74
N LEU A 54 0.70 -4.79 2.71
CA LEU A 54 0.96 -3.82 1.65
C LEU A 54 -0.31 -3.59 0.85
N VAL A 55 -0.53 -2.34 0.44
CA VAL A 55 -1.49 -2.00 -0.61
C VAL A 55 -0.69 -1.68 -1.87
N LEU A 56 -0.99 -2.36 -2.96
CA LEU A 56 -0.37 -2.16 -4.26
C LEU A 56 -1.48 -1.76 -5.22
N SER A 57 -1.48 -0.50 -5.66
CA SER A 57 -2.59 0.04 -6.45
C SER A 57 -2.09 0.69 -7.72
N ASP A 58 -2.88 0.53 -8.80
CA ASP A 58 -2.72 1.39 -9.96
C ASP A 58 -3.15 2.81 -9.57
N LEU A 59 -2.56 3.82 -10.22
CA LEU A 59 -2.95 5.20 -9.94
C LEU A 59 -4.26 5.56 -10.64
N VAL A 60 -4.35 5.23 -11.92
CA VAL A 60 -5.49 5.68 -12.74
C VAL A 60 -6.57 4.62 -12.72
N MET A 61 -7.65 4.93 -12.02
CA MET A 61 -8.81 4.03 -11.91
C MET A 61 -10.08 4.87 -11.97
N PRO A 62 -11.20 4.28 -12.43
CA PRO A 62 -12.46 5.01 -12.42
C PRO A 62 -12.89 5.40 -11.01
N GLN A 63 -13.56 6.52 -10.89
CA GLN A 63 -14.21 7.01 -9.67
C GLN A 63 -13.26 7.49 -8.60
N MET A 64 -12.22 6.73 -8.27
CA MET A 64 -11.27 7.09 -7.23
C MET A 64 -9.88 6.65 -7.67
N ASP A 65 -8.91 7.56 -7.71
CA ASP A 65 -7.57 7.17 -8.10
C ASP A 65 -6.81 6.49 -6.96
N GLY A 66 -5.66 5.92 -7.32
CA GLY A 66 -4.88 5.16 -6.35
C GLY A 66 -4.36 5.99 -5.19
N ASN A 67 -4.08 7.28 -5.43
CA ASN A 67 -3.59 8.14 -4.36
C ASN A 67 -4.66 8.37 -3.29
N GLU A 68 -5.89 8.60 -3.71
CA GLU A 68 -6.98 8.75 -2.76
C GLU A 68 -7.26 7.44 -2.03
N LEU A 69 -7.19 6.31 -2.74
CA LEU A 69 -7.35 5.01 -2.11
C LEU A 69 -6.28 4.79 -1.04
N VAL A 70 -5.03 5.09 -1.36
CA VAL A 70 -3.91 4.93 -0.42
C VAL A 70 -4.11 5.84 0.79
N ARG A 71 -4.54 7.09 0.56
CA ARG A 71 -4.80 8.01 1.66
C ARG A 71 -5.82 7.41 2.64
N ARG A 72 -6.91 6.88 2.11
CA ARG A 72 -7.94 6.26 2.95
C ARG A 72 -7.45 4.97 3.60
N ALA A 73 -6.65 4.19 2.88
CA ALA A 73 -6.08 2.97 3.44
C ALA A 73 -5.23 3.28 4.67
N LYS A 74 -4.44 4.33 4.60
CA LYS A 74 -3.58 4.71 5.72
C LYS A 74 -4.38 5.27 6.90
N GLN A 75 -5.55 5.83 6.63
CA GLN A 75 -6.44 6.25 7.72
C GLN A 75 -7.04 5.04 8.44
N LEU A 76 -7.42 4.02 7.68
CA LEU A 76 -8.02 2.81 8.25
C LEU A 76 -6.98 1.90 8.90
N HIS A 77 -5.77 1.87 8.34
CA HIS A 77 -4.69 1.00 8.81
C HIS A 77 -3.41 1.83 8.93
N PRO A 78 -3.25 2.59 10.01
CA PRO A 78 -2.03 3.39 10.20
C PRO A 78 -0.80 2.51 10.16
N GLY A 79 0.21 2.95 9.43
CA GLY A 79 1.44 2.20 9.27
C GLY A 79 1.44 1.21 8.12
N LEU A 80 0.32 1.03 7.43
CA LEU A 80 0.25 0.11 6.29
C LEU A 80 1.05 0.70 5.12
N PRO A 81 2.08 -0.01 4.62
CA PRO A 81 2.83 0.47 3.47
C PRO A 81 1.98 0.48 2.21
N ALA A 82 2.29 1.36 1.29
CA ALA A 82 1.55 1.48 0.05
C ALA A 82 2.47 1.77 -1.12
N MET A 83 2.23 1.09 -2.22
CA MET A 83 2.93 1.30 -3.48
C MET A 83 1.93 1.63 -4.56
N ILE A 84 2.23 2.64 -5.37
CA ILE A 84 1.42 3.00 -6.53
C ILE A 84 2.22 2.75 -7.79
N VAL A 85 1.58 2.12 -8.77
CA VAL A 85 2.16 1.92 -10.10
C VAL A 85 1.33 2.68 -11.12
N SER A 86 1.97 3.22 -12.14
CA SER A 86 1.24 3.94 -13.17
C SER A 86 2.01 3.96 -14.48
N GLY A 87 1.26 3.89 -15.58
CA GLY A 87 1.85 4.04 -16.91
C GLY A 87 1.98 5.49 -17.35
N THR A 88 1.51 6.43 -16.56
CA THR A 88 1.50 7.85 -16.92
C THR A 88 2.78 8.52 -16.46
N VAL A 89 3.43 9.25 -17.37
CA VAL A 89 4.74 9.87 -17.09
C VAL A 89 4.68 10.87 -15.95
N ASN A 90 3.62 11.67 -15.89
CA ASN A 90 3.49 12.75 -14.91
C ASN A 90 2.72 12.32 -13.66
N ALA A 91 2.60 11.04 -13.43
CA ALA A 91 1.78 10.53 -12.34
C ALA A 91 2.45 10.71 -10.98
N PHE A 92 3.75 10.96 -10.95
CA PHE A 92 4.49 11.09 -9.70
C PHE A 92 3.85 12.13 -8.77
N ASP A 93 3.45 13.28 -9.33
CA ASP A 93 2.85 14.36 -8.52
C ASP A 93 1.51 13.96 -7.93
N ARG A 94 0.88 12.92 -8.45
CA ARG A 94 -0.43 12.47 -8.01
C ARG A 94 -0.36 11.28 -7.06
N ALA A 95 0.84 10.80 -6.75
CA ALA A 95 1.03 9.63 -5.90
C ALA A 95 1.67 10.01 -4.58
N LEU A 96 1.26 11.14 -4.01
CA LEU A 96 1.93 11.74 -2.85
C LEU A 96 1.78 10.93 -1.56
N HIS A 97 0.73 10.15 -1.44
CA HIS A 97 0.48 9.39 -0.21
C HIS A 97 1.15 8.02 -0.20
N ALA A 98 1.65 7.56 -1.34
CA ALA A 98 2.30 6.26 -1.42
C ALA A 98 3.71 6.32 -0.85
N ASP A 99 4.16 5.22 -0.29
CA ASP A 99 5.55 5.09 0.16
C ASP A 99 6.51 4.90 -1.02
N VAL A 100 6.03 4.24 -2.08
CA VAL A 100 6.81 4.02 -3.28
C VAL A 100 5.91 4.23 -4.49
N PHE A 101 6.45 4.92 -5.49
CA PHE A 101 5.80 5.07 -6.79
C PHE A 101 6.68 4.42 -7.85
N LEU A 102 6.08 3.56 -8.69
CA LEU A 102 6.82 2.92 -9.80
C LEU A 102 6.12 3.20 -11.12
N PRO A 103 6.84 3.78 -12.09
CA PRO A 103 6.30 3.92 -13.44
C PRO A 103 6.34 2.57 -14.16
N LYS A 104 5.20 2.16 -14.72
CA LYS A 104 5.07 0.83 -15.32
C LYS A 104 6.05 0.58 -16.46
N GLY A 105 6.29 1.60 -17.28
CA GLY A 105 7.14 1.42 -18.44
C GLY A 105 8.62 1.48 -18.17
N ALA A 106 9.02 1.96 -16.99
CA ALA A 106 10.43 2.16 -16.66
C ALA A 106 10.94 1.21 -15.58
N CYS A 107 10.11 0.25 -15.18
CA CYS A 107 10.43 -0.62 -14.07
C CYS A 107 10.16 -2.06 -14.45
N SER A 108 11.14 -2.93 -14.25
CA SER A 108 10.99 -4.35 -14.54
C SER A 108 10.17 -5.03 -13.44
N ALA A 109 9.66 -6.23 -13.76
CA ALA A 109 8.96 -7.04 -12.76
C ALA A 109 9.88 -7.36 -11.58
N ALA A 110 11.13 -7.66 -11.86
CA ALA A 110 12.09 -7.98 -10.80
C ALA A 110 12.32 -6.79 -9.88
N GLU A 111 12.36 -5.59 -10.44
CA GLU A 111 12.55 -4.37 -9.66
C GLU A 111 11.33 -4.10 -8.78
N MET A 112 10.13 -4.29 -9.31
CA MET A 112 8.91 -4.15 -8.54
C MET A 112 8.88 -5.13 -7.37
N ILE A 113 9.22 -6.38 -7.63
CA ILE A 113 9.24 -7.41 -6.60
C ILE A 113 10.24 -7.06 -5.50
N GLU A 114 11.41 -6.54 -5.87
CA GLU A 114 12.40 -6.14 -4.88
C GLU A 114 11.89 -5.00 -3.99
N ARG A 115 11.23 -4.01 -4.60
CA ARG A 115 10.67 -2.91 -3.83
C ARG A 115 9.57 -3.39 -2.89
N ILE A 116 8.76 -4.33 -3.34
CA ILE A 116 7.72 -4.92 -2.50
C ILE A 116 8.36 -5.66 -1.32
N ARG A 117 9.40 -6.44 -1.58
CA ARG A 117 10.09 -7.19 -0.54
C ARG A 117 10.56 -6.27 0.58
N VAL A 118 11.13 -5.12 0.21
CA VAL A 118 11.61 -4.15 1.18
C VAL A 118 10.44 -3.55 1.97
N LEU A 119 9.37 -3.20 1.30
CA LEU A 119 8.23 -2.57 1.98
C LEU A 119 7.55 -3.51 2.97
N VAL A 120 7.33 -4.77 2.60
CA VAL A 120 6.63 -5.71 3.48
C VAL A 120 7.50 -6.16 4.65
N ALA A 121 8.81 -5.97 4.55
CA ALA A 121 9.73 -6.32 5.63
C ALA A 121 9.82 -5.21 6.68
N ARG A 122 9.32 -4.00 6.38
CA ARG A 122 9.40 -2.88 7.33
C ARG A 122 8.50 -3.15 8.52
N LYS A 123 8.99 -2.75 9.69
CA LYS A 123 8.16 -2.80 10.88
C LYS A 123 7.10 -1.71 10.79
N ARG A 124 5.88 -2.07 11.09
CA ARG A 124 4.82 -1.08 11.16
C ARG A 124 4.95 -0.29 12.43
N GLY A 125 4.72 0.93 12.27
CA GLY A 125 4.80 1.77 13.40
C GLY A 125 3.62 1.68 14.26
N PRO A 126 3.69 2.20 15.25
CA PRO A 126 4.13 2.07 16.47
C PRO A 126 3.28 1.32 17.22
N LYS A 127 3.80 0.80 17.24
CA LYS A 127 3.45 0.25 17.92
C LYS A 127 3.64 0.86 19.02
N LYS A 128 4.06 1.27 19.29
CA LYS A 128 4.50 1.90 19.91
C LYS A 128 4.31 2.94 20.18
N THR A 129 4.14 2.71 20.51
CA THR A 129 4.34 3.50 20.61
C THR A 129 4.40 4.01 20.97
N ALA A 130 4.40 4.04 21.34
CA ALA A 130 4.92 4.68 21.20
C ALA A 130 5.06 5.26 21.44
N THR A 131 5.03 5.28 21.93
CA THR A 131 5.68 5.95 21.70
C THR A 131 5.76 6.52 21.54
N ALA A 132 5.75 6.62 21.93
CA ALA A 132 6.29 7.37 21.41
C ALA A 132 6.31 7.93 21.24
N THR A 133 6.39 7.98 21.63
CA THR A 133 6.84 8.75 21.12
C THR A 133 6.80 9.21 20.71
N SER A 134 6.63 9.35 21.21
CA SER A 134 6.98 10.08 20.52
C SER A 134 6.81 10.48 20.10
N THR A 135 6.79 10.55 20.62
CA THR A 135 6.95 11.26 19.91
C THR A 135 6.53 11.61 19.46
N GLN A 136 6.52 11.83 19.55
CA GLN A 136 6.48 12.50 18.94
C GLN A 136 6.11 12.83 18.65
N PRO A 137 5.96 13.02 19.46
CA PRO A 137 5.87 13.65 18.88
C PRO A 137 5.47 13.68 18.49
N ALA A 138 5.08 14.07 19.04
CA ALA A 138 5.14 14.48 18.32
C ALA A 138 4.81 14.46 17.83
N ASP A 139 4.92 14.59 18.25
CA ASP A 139 4.98 14.79 17.53
C ASP A 139 4.38 14.49 17.16
N ALA A 140 3.88 14.78 17.79
CA ALA A 140 3.72 14.89 17.27
C ALA A 140 3.08 14.87 16.99
N VAL A 141 2.93 15.01 17.51
CA VAL A 141 2.65 15.32 17.02
C VAL A 141 2.05 15.05 16.80
N PRO A 142 1.88 15.29 17.22
CA PRO A 142 1.71 15.36 16.75
C PRO A 142 1.14 15.05 16.42
N PHE A 143 1.03 15.53 16.65
CA PHE A 143 1.14 15.61 16.07
C PHE A 143 0.58 15.19 16.00
N VAL A 144 -0.17 15.47 16.64
CA VAL A 144 -0.04 15.42 16.26
C VAL A 144 -0.32 14.91 16.17
N HIS A 145 -0.30 15.17 16.44
CA HIS A 145 -0.02 15.00 16.06
C HIS A 145 -0.34 14.58 16.12
N ALA A 146 -1.14 14.97 16.91
CA ALA A 146 -0.82 14.97 16.61
C ALA A 146 -1.01 14.61 16.68
N THR A 147 -1.24 14.69 17.16
CA THR A 147 -0.97 14.56 16.79
C THR A 147 -1.10 14.12 16.76
N ALA A 148 -1.40 14.30 17.31
CA ALA A 148 -0.99 14.22 16.89
C ALA A 148 -1.16 13.82 16.88
N SER A 149 -1.47 13.99 17.28
CA SER A 149 -0.99 14.07 16.83
C SER A 149 -1.09 13.68 16.73
#